data_ab75248f5dd23128ae0e4679bb5404d4
#
_entry.id   ab75248f5dd23128ae0e4679bb5404d4
#
_cell.length_a   1.000
_cell.length_b   1.000
_cell.length_c   1.000
_cell.angle_alpha   90.00
_cell.angle_beta   90.00
_cell.angle_gamma   90.00
#
_symmetry.space_group_name_H-M   'P 1'
#
loop_
_entity.id
_entity.type
_entity.pdbx_description
1 polymer ?
#
loop_
_entity_poly.entity_id
_entity_poly.type
_entity_poly.pdbx_seq_one_letter_code
_entity_poly.pdbx_strand_id
1 'polypeptide(L)'
;MKRIIVALIVTLVSISATMAQEWQTDINVAKEIASKESKPIIIVFQGSDWCAPCIKLDREIWSTDTFKKYAKQNYVMLKADFPRKKKNALSDAQAESNALLAEKYNTQGFFPFVVVLDSDGNVLGENSYKKTTPEIYIEELNAFIK
;
A
#
# COMPACT_ATOMS: atom_id res chain seq x y z
N MET A 1 46.01 37.23 28.18
CA MET A 1 45.67 36.34 27.03
C MET A 1 44.36 35.64 27.37
N LYS A 2 43.24 36.07 26.81
CA LYS A 2 41.92 35.49 27.05
C LYS A 2 41.69 34.36 26.05
N ARG A 3 41.61 33.13 26.52
CA ARG A 3 41.25 31.95 25.67
C ARG A 3 39.74 31.93 25.49
N ILE A 4 39.28 32.21 24.29
CA ILE A 4 37.88 32.09 23.92
C ILE A 4 37.66 30.62 23.55
N ILE A 5 36.93 29.90 24.38
CA ILE A 5 36.47 28.54 24.08
C ILE A 5 35.17 28.70 23.27
N VAL A 6 35.24 28.42 21.97
CA VAL A 6 34.06 28.34 21.11
C VAL A 6 33.46 26.96 21.30
N ALA A 7 32.37 26.89 22.06
CA ALA A 7 31.58 25.67 22.18
C ALA A 7 30.74 25.47 20.91
N LEU A 8 31.12 24.49 20.10
CA LEU A 8 30.38 24.07 18.91
C LEU A 8 29.16 23.26 19.35
N ILE A 9 28.00 23.88 19.40
CA ILE A 9 26.74 23.20 19.66
C ILE A 9 26.32 22.49 18.35
N VAL A 10 26.58 21.18 18.28
CA VAL A 10 26.06 20.32 17.22
C VAL A 10 24.60 20.03 17.55
N THR A 11 23.69 20.78 16.93
CA THR A 11 22.25 20.47 16.99
C THR A 11 21.99 19.23 16.14
N LEU A 12 21.76 18.10 16.83
CA LEU A 12 21.28 16.86 16.20
C LEU A 12 19.83 17.12 15.77
N VAL A 13 19.63 17.44 14.48
CA VAL A 13 18.30 17.47 13.87
C VAL A 13 17.85 16.02 13.71
N SER A 14 17.07 15.54 14.67
CA SER A 14 16.38 14.26 14.54
C SER A 14 15.34 14.39 13.43
N ILE A 15 15.67 13.90 12.23
CA ILE A 15 14.70 13.74 11.14
C ILE A 15 13.77 12.62 11.56
N SER A 16 12.65 12.97 12.17
CA SER A 16 11.54 12.03 12.35
C SER A 16 11.02 11.66 10.97
N ALA A 17 11.45 10.52 10.44
CA ALA A 17 10.88 9.96 9.23
C ALA A 17 9.40 9.69 9.52
N THR A 18 8.52 10.52 8.97
CA THR A 18 7.08 10.31 9.02
C THR A 18 6.80 8.91 8.47
N MET A 19 6.14 8.07 9.28
CA MET A 19 5.81 6.68 8.96
C MET A 19 4.63 6.62 7.97
N ALA A 20 4.71 7.39 6.88
CA ALA A 20 3.74 7.30 5.80
C ALA A 20 3.95 5.97 5.07
N GLN A 21 2.87 5.21 4.90
CA GLN A 21 2.87 4.03 4.04
C GLN A 21 3.01 4.48 2.59
N GLU A 22 3.99 3.94 1.88
CA GLU A 22 4.21 4.25 0.48
C GLU A 22 3.36 3.31 -0.40
N TRP A 23 2.41 3.90 -1.13
CA TRP A 23 1.59 3.19 -2.10
C TRP A 23 2.17 3.33 -3.50
N GLN A 24 2.45 2.19 -4.13
CA GLN A 24 2.80 2.14 -5.54
C GLN A 24 1.53 2.22 -6.40
N THR A 25 1.66 2.68 -7.62
CA THR A 25 0.60 2.70 -8.64
C THR A 25 1.01 2.04 -9.95
N ASP A 26 2.25 1.56 -10.04
CA ASP A 26 2.82 0.83 -11.16
C ASP A 26 3.25 -0.57 -10.71
N ILE A 27 2.75 -1.60 -11.39
CA ILE A 27 3.04 -3.00 -11.07
C ILE A 27 4.51 -3.37 -11.33
N ASN A 28 5.16 -2.75 -12.31
CA ASN A 28 6.55 -3.05 -12.61
C ASN A 28 7.48 -2.49 -11.52
N VAL A 29 7.19 -1.27 -11.06
CA VAL A 29 7.88 -0.67 -9.90
C VAL A 29 7.64 -1.51 -8.65
N ALA A 30 6.40 -1.93 -8.40
CA ALA A 30 6.07 -2.79 -7.26
C ALA A 30 6.83 -4.12 -7.29
N LYS A 31 6.94 -4.77 -8.46
CA LYS A 31 7.70 -6.01 -8.64
C LYS A 31 9.20 -5.82 -8.42
N GLU A 32 9.76 -4.72 -8.93
CA GLU A 32 11.18 -4.40 -8.72
C GLU A 32 11.49 -4.26 -7.22
N ILE A 33 10.68 -3.49 -6.48
CA ILE A 33 10.82 -3.32 -5.04
C ILE A 33 10.64 -4.67 -4.32
N ALA A 34 9.60 -5.42 -4.68
CA ALA A 34 9.27 -6.72 -4.09
C ALA A 34 10.43 -7.73 -4.24
N SER A 35 11.01 -7.80 -5.43
CA SER A 35 12.17 -8.65 -5.71
C SER A 35 13.40 -8.23 -4.92
N LYS A 36 13.70 -6.91 -4.89
CA LYS A 36 14.86 -6.36 -4.19
C LYS A 36 14.78 -6.52 -2.68
N GLU A 37 13.59 -6.35 -2.11
CA GLU A 37 13.36 -6.38 -0.67
C GLU A 37 12.84 -7.73 -0.17
N SER A 38 12.63 -8.71 -1.05
CA SER A 38 12.05 -10.02 -0.74
C SER A 38 10.70 -9.91 -0.02
N LYS A 39 9.82 -9.03 -0.53
CA LYS A 39 8.49 -8.77 0.03
C LYS A 39 7.39 -9.20 -0.94
N PRO A 40 6.23 -9.68 -0.46
CA PRO A 40 5.05 -9.85 -1.28
C PRO A 40 4.43 -8.52 -1.67
N ILE A 41 3.68 -8.50 -2.77
CA ILE A 41 2.91 -7.35 -3.24
C ILE A 41 1.45 -7.54 -2.80
N ILE A 42 0.86 -6.50 -2.22
CA ILE A 42 -0.56 -6.46 -1.89
C ILE A 42 -1.23 -5.48 -2.85
N ILE A 43 -1.99 -5.99 -3.82
CA ILE A 43 -2.81 -5.15 -4.71
C ILE A 43 -4.15 -4.90 -4.05
N VAL A 44 -4.56 -3.64 -4.03
CA VAL A 44 -5.89 -3.22 -3.56
C VAL A 44 -6.64 -2.58 -4.72
N PHE A 45 -7.68 -3.27 -5.20
CA PHE A 45 -8.67 -2.73 -6.15
C PHE A 45 -9.75 -2.00 -5.38
N GLN A 46 -9.93 -0.72 -5.66
CA GLN A 46 -10.84 0.13 -4.92
C GLN A 46 -11.53 1.18 -5.78
N GLY A 47 -12.66 1.68 -5.27
CA GLY A 47 -13.33 2.87 -5.77
C GLY A 47 -13.33 3.94 -4.68
N SER A 48 -12.27 4.73 -4.60
CA SER A 48 -11.96 5.62 -3.45
C SER A 48 -13.06 6.64 -3.13
N ASP A 49 -13.87 7.01 -4.10
CA ASP A 49 -14.87 8.07 -3.97
C ASP A 49 -16.34 7.62 -4.11
N TRP A 50 -16.59 6.32 -4.26
CA TRP A 50 -17.94 5.77 -4.42
C TRP A 50 -18.17 4.43 -3.71
N CYS A 51 -17.12 3.64 -3.45
CA CYS A 51 -17.21 2.31 -2.88
C CYS A 51 -17.22 2.39 -1.34
N ALA A 52 -18.37 2.33 -0.70
CA ALA A 52 -18.48 2.42 0.76
C ALA A 52 -17.64 1.35 1.52
N PRO A 53 -17.64 0.06 1.14
CA PRO A 53 -16.78 -0.92 1.81
C PRO A 53 -15.28 -0.67 1.56
N CYS A 54 -14.88 -0.08 0.42
CA CYS A 54 -13.49 0.32 0.18
C CYS A 54 -13.04 1.42 1.14
N ILE A 55 -13.91 2.42 1.35
CA ILE A 55 -13.66 3.52 2.28
C ILE A 55 -13.56 3.01 3.72
N LYS A 56 -14.39 2.01 4.08
CA LYS A 56 -14.30 1.35 5.39
C LYS A 56 -12.99 0.59 5.56
N LEU A 57 -12.60 -0.19 4.54
CA LEU A 57 -11.34 -0.94 4.55
C LEU A 57 -10.13 -0.01 4.71
N ASP A 58 -10.14 1.13 3.99
CA ASP A 58 -9.09 2.12 4.13
C ASP A 58 -9.03 2.66 5.56
N ARG A 59 -10.16 3.11 6.11
CA ARG A 59 -10.22 3.71 7.45
C ARG A 59 -9.90 2.71 8.57
N GLU A 60 -10.42 1.49 8.47
CA GLU A 60 -10.38 0.50 9.55
C GLU A 60 -9.10 -0.36 9.52
N ILE A 61 -8.46 -0.49 8.36
CA ILE A 61 -7.25 -1.30 8.17
C ILE A 61 -6.08 -0.46 7.66
N TRP A 62 -6.13 -0.02 6.39
CA TRP A 62 -4.96 0.57 5.72
C TRP A 62 -4.43 1.85 6.38
N SER A 63 -5.31 2.69 6.89
CA SER A 63 -4.96 3.98 7.50
C SER A 63 -4.60 3.87 8.99
N THR A 64 -4.70 2.70 9.59
CA THR A 64 -4.32 2.49 11.01
C THR A 64 -2.80 2.47 11.18
N ASP A 65 -2.31 2.96 12.32
CA ASP A 65 -0.87 2.95 12.63
C ASP A 65 -0.32 1.52 12.71
N THR A 66 -1.11 0.58 13.24
CA THR A 66 -0.76 -0.85 13.30
C THR A 66 -0.46 -1.40 11.91
N PHE A 67 -1.39 -1.21 10.96
CA PHE A 67 -1.21 -1.73 9.61
C PHE A 67 -0.07 -1.01 8.88
N LYS A 68 -0.01 0.32 8.92
CA LYS A 68 1.04 1.12 8.28
C LYS A 68 2.44 0.70 8.70
N LYS A 69 2.64 0.53 10.02
CA LYS A 69 3.92 0.11 10.57
C LYS A 69 4.32 -1.28 10.09
N TYR A 70 3.39 -2.22 10.10
CA TYR A 70 3.64 -3.59 9.65
C TYR A 70 3.88 -3.65 8.13
N ALA A 71 3.01 -3.03 7.34
CA ALA A 71 3.09 -3.05 5.88
C ALA A 71 4.39 -2.44 5.35
N LYS A 72 4.86 -1.35 5.94
CA LYS A 72 6.14 -0.73 5.56
C LYS A 72 7.32 -1.71 5.63
N GLN A 73 7.31 -2.60 6.59
CA GLN A 73 8.39 -3.56 6.80
C GLN A 73 8.22 -4.85 6.00
N ASN A 74 6.97 -5.25 5.71
CA ASN A 74 6.67 -6.59 5.26
C ASN A 74 5.99 -6.69 3.89
N TYR A 75 5.43 -5.60 3.37
CA TYR A 75 4.67 -5.61 2.12
C TYR A 75 5.11 -4.50 1.15
N VAL A 76 4.90 -4.74 -0.13
CA VAL A 76 4.84 -3.68 -1.15
C VAL A 76 3.37 -3.43 -1.46
N MET A 77 2.86 -2.26 -1.10
CA MET A 77 1.46 -1.90 -1.29
C MET A 77 1.24 -1.30 -2.68
N LEU A 78 0.33 -1.84 -3.46
CA LEU A 78 -0.03 -1.37 -4.79
C LEU A 78 -1.52 -1.03 -4.84
N LYS A 79 -1.84 0.18 -5.27
CA LYS A 79 -3.21 0.68 -5.36
C LYS A 79 -3.67 0.73 -6.82
N ALA A 80 -4.77 0.07 -7.11
CA ALA A 80 -5.51 0.18 -8.35
C ALA A 80 -6.86 0.86 -8.06
N ASP A 81 -6.93 2.18 -8.20
CA ASP A 81 -8.12 2.98 -7.90
C ASP A 81 -8.95 3.23 -9.16
N PHE A 82 -10.27 3.27 -9.00
CA PHE A 82 -11.27 3.48 -10.06
C PHE A 82 -12.24 4.59 -9.63
N PRO A 83 -11.79 5.86 -9.55
CA PRO A 83 -12.64 6.97 -9.14
C PRO A 83 -13.72 7.26 -10.18
N ARG A 84 -14.89 7.76 -9.74
CA ARG A 84 -16.01 8.15 -10.60
C ARG A 84 -16.22 9.66 -10.67
N LYS A 85 -15.78 10.40 -9.64
CA LYS A 85 -15.92 11.86 -9.60
C LYS A 85 -14.89 12.51 -10.50
N LYS A 86 -15.30 13.44 -11.36
CA LYS A 86 -14.41 14.15 -12.30
C LYS A 86 -13.21 14.80 -11.61
N LYS A 87 -13.40 15.36 -10.42
CA LYS A 87 -12.31 15.97 -9.63
C LYS A 87 -11.22 15.00 -9.19
N ASN A 88 -11.51 13.70 -9.17
CA ASN A 88 -10.59 12.63 -8.78
C ASN A 88 -10.13 11.81 -9.99
N ALA A 89 -10.44 12.25 -11.22
CA ALA A 89 -10.07 11.53 -12.43
C ALA A 89 -8.56 11.31 -12.49
N LEU A 90 -8.17 10.09 -12.82
CA LEU A 90 -6.78 9.72 -13.07
C LEU A 90 -6.36 10.21 -14.47
N SER A 91 -5.05 10.25 -14.73
CA SER A 91 -4.55 10.36 -16.10
C SER A 91 -5.00 9.16 -16.93
N ASP A 92 -5.13 9.32 -18.24
CA ASP A 92 -5.52 8.23 -19.13
C ASP A 92 -4.56 7.03 -19.00
N ALA A 93 -3.25 7.30 -18.92
CA ALA A 93 -2.23 6.27 -18.73
C ALA A 93 -2.40 5.49 -17.42
N GLN A 94 -2.73 6.16 -16.31
CA GLN A 94 -2.96 5.49 -15.03
C GLN A 94 -4.28 4.70 -15.04
N ALA A 95 -5.32 5.25 -15.65
CA ALA A 95 -6.61 4.55 -15.79
C ALA A 95 -6.45 3.27 -16.62
N GLU A 96 -5.71 3.33 -17.72
CA GLU A 96 -5.39 2.16 -18.56
C GLU A 96 -4.56 1.13 -17.80
N SER A 97 -3.52 1.56 -17.08
CA SER A 97 -2.71 0.67 -16.23
C SER A 97 -3.56 -0.07 -15.19
N ASN A 98 -4.47 0.64 -14.50
CA ASN A 98 -5.37 0.04 -13.53
C ASN A 98 -6.37 -0.94 -14.19
N ALA A 99 -6.86 -0.62 -15.40
CA ALA A 99 -7.74 -1.52 -16.16
C ALA A 99 -7.03 -2.83 -16.52
N LEU A 100 -5.78 -2.76 -17.00
CA LEU A 100 -4.97 -3.96 -17.31
C LEU A 100 -4.70 -4.81 -16.06
N LEU A 101 -4.47 -4.18 -14.91
CA LEU A 101 -4.35 -4.90 -13.63
C LEU A 101 -5.66 -5.63 -13.28
N ALA A 102 -6.81 -4.97 -13.47
CA ALA A 102 -8.11 -5.57 -13.20
C ALA A 102 -8.42 -6.73 -14.16
N GLU A 103 -8.11 -6.60 -15.45
CA GLU A 103 -8.26 -7.70 -16.42
C GLU A 103 -7.45 -8.93 -16.02
N LYS A 104 -6.30 -8.75 -15.41
CA LYS A 104 -5.42 -9.85 -15.00
C LYS A 104 -5.78 -10.43 -13.64
N TYR A 105 -6.07 -9.59 -12.66
CA TYR A 105 -6.13 -10.01 -11.24
C TYR A 105 -7.50 -9.82 -10.59
N ASN A 106 -8.43 -9.13 -11.24
CA ASN A 106 -9.80 -8.88 -10.74
C ASN A 106 -10.85 -9.07 -11.84
N THR A 107 -10.82 -10.21 -12.49
CA THR A 107 -11.71 -10.53 -13.64
C THR A 107 -13.19 -10.50 -13.28
N GLN A 108 -13.53 -10.67 -12.00
CA GLN A 108 -14.91 -10.61 -11.50
C GLN A 108 -15.38 -9.18 -11.23
N GLY A 109 -14.47 -8.20 -11.19
CA GLY A 109 -14.80 -6.79 -10.92
C GLY A 109 -15.28 -6.52 -9.50
N PHE A 110 -14.74 -7.21 -8.50
CA PHE A 110 -15.10 -7.00 -7.09
C PHE A 110 -14.41 -5.75 -6.51
N PHE A 111 -15.14 -5.03 -5.64
CA PHE A 111 -14.64 -3.85 -4.92
C PHE A 111 -15.16 -3.83 -3.47
N PRO A 112 -14.28 -3.73 -2.45
CA PRO A 112 -12.83 -3.84 -2.57
C PRO A 112 -12.41 -5.27 -2.88
N PHE A 113 -11.32 -5.43 -3.59
CA PHE A 113 -10.69 -6.71 -3.82
C PHE A 113 -9.20 -6.61 -3.55
N VAL A 114 -8.66 -7.56 -2.81
CA VAL A 114 -7.27 -7.57 -2.36
C VAL A 114 -6.60 -8.83 -2.86
N VAL A 115 -5.48 -8.69 -3.56
CA VAL A 115 -4.73 -9.80 -4.12
C VAL A 115 -3.31 -9.79 -3.58
N VAL A 116 -2.87 -10.90 -3.04
CA VAL A 116 -1.49 -11.11 -2.58
C VAL A 116 -0.70 -11.78 -3.68
N LEU A 117 0.41 -11.17 -4.09
CA LEU A 117 1.29 -11.69 -5.13
C LEU A 117 2.70 -11.94 -4.57
N ASP A 118 3.42 -12.87 -5.21
CA ASP A 118 4.88 -12.91 -5.09
C ASP A 118 5.55 -11.80 -5.95
N SER A 119 6.87 -11.71 -5.90
CA SER A 119 7.64 -10.73 -6.68
C SER A 119 7.56 -10.93 -8.20
N ASP A 120 7.21 -12.12 -8.67
CA ASP A 120 7.05 -12.44 -10.08
C ASP A 120 5.63 -12.10 -10.58
N GLY A 121 4.70 -11.83 -9.65
CA GLY A 121 3.31 -11.50 -9.93
C GLY A 121 2.40 -12.71 -10.01
N ASN A 122 2.79 -13.84 -9.42
CA ASN A 122 1.90 -14.98 -9.23
C ASN A 122 0.98 -14.75 -8.03
N VAL A 123 -0.28 -15.15 -8.15
CA VAL A 123 -1.28 -15.00 -7.08
C VAL A 123 -1.01 -16.02 -5.99
N LEU A 124 -0.82 -15.54 -4.76
CA LEU A 124 -0.67 -16.34 -3.55
C LEU A 124 -2.00 -16.48 -2.81
N GLY A 125 -2.86 -15.47 -2.86
CA GLY A 125 -4.16 -15.49 -2.21
C GLY A 125 -4.97 -14.23 -2.50
N GLU A 126 -6.23 -14.26 -2.06
CA GLU A 126 -7.21 -13.22 -2.30
C GLU A 126 -7.98 -12.92 -1.01
N ASN A 127 -8.35 -11.66 -0.81
CA ASN A 127 -9.14 -11.21 0.33
C ASN A 127 -10.07 -10.05 -0.10
N SER A 128 -10.91 -9.61 0.80
CA SER A 128 -11.82 -8.48 0.60
C SER A 128 -12.07 -7.75 1.93
N TYR A 129 -13.03 -6.82 1.95
CA TYR A 129 -13.44 -6.20 3.20
C TYR A 129 -14.28 -7.17 4.05
N LYS A 130 -13.92 -7.26 5.31
CA LYS A 130 -14.75 -7.78 6.39
C LYS A 130 -14.47 -6.97 7.65
N LYS A 131 -15.46 -6.88 8.52
CA LYS A 131 -15.31 -6.18 9.79
C LYS A 131 -14.37 -7.00 10.70
N THR A 132 -13.15 -6.52 10.86
CA THR A 132 -12.10 -7.16 11.67
C THR A 132 -11.11 -6.11 12.18
N THR A 133 -10.09 -6.53 12.91
CA THR A 133 -9.00 -5.64 13.36
C THR A 133 -7.82 -5.69 12.39
N PRO A 134 -6.94 -4.64 12.40
CA PRO A 134 -5.74 -4.65 11.58
C PRO A 134 -4.83 -5.87 11.83
N GLU A 135 -4.72 -6.31 13.08
CA GLU A 135 -3.90 -7.47 13.46
C GLU A 135 -4.41 -8.76 12.80
N ILE A 136 -5.72 -9.01 12.91
CA ILE A 136 -6.35 -10.20 12.30
C ILE A 136 -6.23 -10.12 10.78
N TYR A 137 -6.42 -8.95 10.18
CA TYR A 137 -6.29 -8.78 8.73
C TYR A 137 -4.86 -9.06 8.25
N ILE A 138 -3.84 -8.63 9.01
CA ILE A 138 -2.43 -8.94 8.75
C ILE A 138 -2.19 -10.45 8.84
N GLU A 139 -2.73 -11.14 9.85
CA GLU A 139 -2.62 -12.60 9.98
C GLU A 139 -3.20 -13.33 8.76
N GLU A 140 -4.34 -12.87 8.26
CA GLU A 140 -4.97 -13.44 7.06
C GLU A 140 -4.13 -13.23 5.80
N LEU A 141 -3.56 -12.04 5.59
CA LEU A 141 -2.66 -11.79 4.47
C LEU A 141 -1.41 -12.67 4.58
N ASN A 142 -0.84 -12.80 5.78
CA ASN A 142 0.35 -13.63 6.02
C ASN A 142 0.08 -15.12 5.83
N ALA A 143 -1.15 -15.59 6.00
CA ALA A 143 -1.50 -16.98 5.75
C ALA A 143 -1.32 -17.40 4.28
N PHE A 144 -1.34 -16.46 3.34
CA PHE A 144 -1.06 -16.71 1.92
C PHE A 144 0.45 -16.71 1.60
N ILE A 145 1.26 -16.10 2.47
CA ILE A 145 2.70 -15.92 2.28
C ILE A 145 3.42 -17.02 3.07
N LYS A 146 3.75 -18.11 2.43
CA LYS A 146 4.45 -19.25 3.06
C LYS A 146 5.85 -19.41 2.50
#